data_4c5c63c5e05badeb6c654fede4be40b7
#
_entry.id   4c5c63c5e05badeb6c654fede4be40b7
#
_cell.length_a   1.000
_cell.length_b   1.000
_cell.length_c   1.000
_cell.angle_alpha   90.00
_cell.angle_beta   90.00
_cell.angle_gamma   90.00
#
_symmetry.space_group_name_H-M   'P 1'
#
loop_
_entity.id
_entity.type
_entity.pdbx_description
1 polymer ?
#
loop_
_entity_poly.entity_id
_entity_poly.type
_entity_poly.pdbx_seq_one_letter_code
_entity_poly.pdbx_strand_id
1 'polypeptide(L)'
;MILDWYFGFHAPAFRNTEGRIDPRLWFGHCEAWGYNEDDTWIFMDPQGKRLNFTAIHRYDDVVDQLAARYALCDVILKIPNKNWDFHVPLHGPMSCASVCGALVGIRALFPITLAVKLRKHGAEVIHEAEGRSRGQSCSPA
;
A
#
# COMPACT_ATOMS: atom_id res chain seq x y z
N MET A 1 -8.06 13.49 12.70
CA MET A 1 -7.51 12.12 12.91
C MET A 1 -7.76 11.27 11.68
N ILE A 2 -6.80 10.47 11.29
CA ILE A 2 -6.99 9.56 10.15
C ILE A 2 -7.96 8.45 10.56
N LEU A 3 -8.99 8.22 9.75
CA LEU A 3 -10.02 7.22 10.01
C LEU A 3 -9.62 5.85 9.48
N ASP A 4 -9.18 5.80 8.24
CA ASP A 4 -8.74 4.58 7.57
C ASP A 4 -7.43 4.80 6.85
N TRP A 5 -6.61 3.76 6.80
CA TRP A 5 -5.43 3.71 5.97
C TRP A 5 -5.64 2.77 4.79
N TYR A 6 -5.16 3.19 3.65
CA TYR A 6 -5.13 2.41 2.41
C TYR A 6 -3.68 2.15 2.03
N PHE A 7 -3.39 0.95 1.60
CA PHE A 7 -2.06 0.55 1.16
C PHE A 7 -2.15 0.03 -0.26
N GLY A 8 -1.48 0.71 -1.18
CA GLY A 8 -1.43 0.32 -2.58
C GLY A 8 -0.13 -0.40 -2.89
N PHE A 9 -0.25 -1.56 -3.52
CA PHE A 9 0.87 -2.41 -3.89
C PHE A 9 0.99 -2.47 -5.40
N HIS A 10 2.14 -2.07 -5.92
CA HIS A 10 2.42 -2.04 -7.35
C HIS A 10 3.10 -3.33 -7.78
N ALA A 11 2.74 -3.83 -8.95
CA ALA A 11 3.43 -4.95 -9.57
C ALA A 11 4.91 -4.60 -9.79
N PRO A 12 5.83 -5.59 -9.73
CA PRO A 12 7.23 -5.34 -9.98
C PRO A 12 7.45 -4.86 -11.42
N ALA A 13 8.31 -3.84 -11.59
CA ALA A 13 8.64 -3.26 -12.88
C ALA A 13 9.39 -4.25 -13.79
N PHE A 14 10.05 -5.24 -13.18
CA PHE A 14 10.86 -6.22 -13.90
C PHE A 14 10.31 -7.62 -13.66
N ARG A 15 9.90 -8.27 -14.73
CA ARG A 15 9.79 -9.72 -14.77
C ARG A 15 11.15 -10.25 -15.20
N ASN A 16 11.63 -11.32 -14.55
CA ASN A 16 12.82 -11.97 -15.05
C ASN A 16 12.54 -12.53 -16.47
N THR A 17 13.60 -12.88 -17.19
CA THR A 17 13.52 -13.37 -18.57
C THR A 17 12.65 -14.61 -18.75
N GLU A 18 12.31 -15.32 -17.67
CA GLU A 18 11.46 -16.49 -17.68
C GLU A 18 10.00 -16.18 -17.31
N GLY A 19 9.67 -14.92 -17.09
CA GLY A 19 8.32 -14.49 -16.69
C GLY A 19 7.97 -14.85 -15.24
N ARG A 20 8.92 -15.40 -14.48
CA ARG A 20 8.72 -15.71 -13.07
C ARG A 20 8.93 -14.45 -12.23
N ILE A 21 8.01 -14.21 -11.33
CA ILE A 21 8.16 -13.14 -10.34
C ILE A 21 8.92 -13.73 -9.16
N ASP A 22 10.05 -13.11 -8.80
CA ASP A 22 10.72 -13.46 -7.54
C ASP A 22 9.74 -13.25 -6.40
N PRO A 23 9.43 -14.28 -5.58
CA PRO A 23 8.49 -14.15 -4.47
C PRO A 23 8.87 -13.02 -3.50
N ARG A 24 10.14 -12.67 -3.40
CA ARG A 24 10.63 -11.57 -2.56
C ARG A 24 10.31 -10.21 -3.16
N LEU A 25 10.04 -10.17 -4.47
CA LEU A 25 9.75 -8.96 -5.25
C LEU A 25 8.35 -9.02 -5.87
N TRP A 26 7.44 -9.78 -5.27
CA TRP A 26 6.06 -9.93 -5.74
C TRP A 26 5.39 -8.58 -6.00
N PHE A 27 5.63 -7.62 -5.11
CA PHE A 27 5.32 -6.23 -5.34
C PHE A 27 6.61 -5.44 -5.42
N GLY A 28 6.75 -4.63 -6.47
CA GLY A 28 7.93 -3.80 -6.65
C GLY A 28 7.94 -2.56 -5.75
N HIS A 29 6.76 -2.12 -5.32
CA HIS A 29 6.60 -0.89 -4.54
C HIS A 29 5.29 -0.91 -3.76
N CYS A 30 5.24 -0.15 -2.68
CA CYS A 30 3.99 0.14 -1.99
C CYS A 30 3.92 1.60 -1.57
N GLU A 31 2.71 2.11 -1.48
CA GLU A 31 2.39 3.46 -1.01
C GLU A 31 1.20 3.41 -0.06
N ALA A 32 0.97 4.49 0.66
CA ALA A 32 -0.14 4.59 1.59
C ALA A 32 -0.87 5.90 1.44
N TRP A 33 -2.17 5.88 1.72
CA TRP A 33 -2.97 7.09 1.82
C TRP A 33 -4.07 6.90 2.87
N GLY A 34 -4.53 8.03 3.38
CA GLY A 34 -5.57 8.03 4.39
C GLY A 34 -6.37 9.31 4.33
N TYR A 35 -7.47 9.33 5.04
CA TYR A 35 -8.34 10.50 5.13
C TYR A 35 -8.82 10.72 6.56
N ASN A 36 -9.15 11.97 6.87
CA ASN A 36 -9.71 12.33 8.16
C ASN A 36 -11.19 12.71 8.06
N GLU A 37 -11.79 13.05 9.18
CA GLU A 37 -13.19 13.46 9.27
C GLU A 37 -13.51 14.78 8.54
N ASP A 38 -12.50 15.58 8.21
CA ASP A 38 -12.67 16.84 7.47
C ASP A 38 -12.46 16.68 5.96
N ASP A 39 -12.50 15.44 5.46
CA ASP A 39 -12.24 15.11 4.05
C ASP A 39 -10.86 15.58 3.55
N THR A 40 -9.90 15.71 4.45
CA THR A 40 -8.51 15.90 4.08
C THR A 40 -7.86 14.56 3.80
N TRP A 41 -7.32 14.40 2.61
CA TRP A 41 -6.61 13.20 2.18
C TRP A 41 -5.13 13.43 2.21
N ILE A 42 -4.41 12.44 2.72
CA ILE A 42 -2.96 12.45 2.80
C ILE A 42 -2.45 11.27 1.99
N PHE A 43 -1.59 11.55 1.03
CA PHE A 43 -0.94 10.53 0.20
C PHE A 43 0.54 10.51 0.53
N MET A 44 1.05 9.34 0.84
CA MET A 44 2.45 9.12 1.20
C MET A 44 3.05 8.06 0.28
N ASP A 45 4.06 8.46 -0.48
CA ASP A 45 4.76 7.59 -1.42
C ASP A 45 6.27 7.61 -1.14
N PRO A 46 6.79 6.60 -0.43
CA PRO A 46 8.23 6.49 -0.19
C PRO A 46 8.95 6.01 -1.45
N GLN A 47 9.83 6.85 -1.99
CA GLN A 47 10.61 6.52 -3.19
C GLN A 47 12.10 6.68 -2.92
N GLY A 48 12.81 5.57 -2.76
CA GLY A 48 14.25 5.59 -2.50
C GLY A 48 14.57 6.38 -1.23
N LYS A 49 15.30 7.47 -1.38
CA LYS A 49 15.66 8.38 -0.28
C LYS A 49 14.65 9.51 -0.05
N ARG A 50 13.55 9.53 -0.80
CA ARG A 50 12.54 10.58 -0.74
C ARG A 50 11.24 10.03 -0.19
N LEU A 51 10.58 10.83 0.61
CA LEU A 51 9.20 10.61 1.02
C LEU A 51 8.34 11.69 0.34
N ASN A 52 7.58 11.30 -0.67
CA ASN A 52 6.62 12.18 -1.31
C ASN A 52 5.36 12.24 -0.46
N PHE A 53 5.00 13.41 -0.04
CA PHE A 53 3.87 13.63 0.84
C PHE A 53 2.96 14.69 0.23
N THR A 54 1.67 14.35 0.05
CA THR A 54 0.69 15.26 -0.54
C THR A 54 -0.56 15.29 0.31
N ALA A 55 -1.02 16.49 0.67
CA ALA A 55 -2.29 16.68 1.37
C ALA A 55 -3.27 17.40 0.45
N ILE A 56 -4.47 16.88 0.32
CA ILE A 56 -5.51 17.41 -0.58
C ILE A 56 -6.80 17.59 0.18
N HIS A 57 -7.39 18.79 0.06
CA HIS A 57 -8.64 19.14 0.74
C HIS A 57 -9.86 19.14 -0.19
N ARG A 58 -9.66 19.12 -1.51
CA ARG A 58 -10.76 19.20 -2.46
C ARG A 58 -11.10 17.82 -3.00
N TYR A 59 -12.38 17.48 -2.93
CA TYR A 59 -12.88 16.20 -3.39
C TYR A 59 -12.54 15.90 -4.85
N ASP A 60 -12.68 16.87 -5.75
CA ASP A 60 -12.40 16.67 -7.17
C ASP A 60 -10.95 16.29 -7.45
N ASP A 61 -10.01 16.96 -6.76
CA ASP A 61 -8.59 16.65 -6.87
C ASP A 61 -8.26 15.27 -6.28
N VAL A 62 -8.98 14.86 -5.23
CA VAL A 62 -8.83 13.54 -4.61
C VAL A 62 -9.29 12.45 -5.56
N VAL A 63 -10.40 12.64 -6.26
CA VAL A 63 -10.93 11.64 -7.20
C VAL A 63 -9.89 11.31 -8.27
N ASP A 64 -9.22 12.30 -8.84
CA ASP A 64 -8.18 12.10 -9.84
C ASP A 64 -6.99 11.31 -9.26
N GLN A 65 -6.57 11.63 -8.04
CA GLN A 65 -5.50 10.93 -7.34
C GLN A 65 -5.86 9.46 -7.06
N LEU A 66 -7.08 9.22 -6.59
CA LEU A 66 -7.55 7.86 -6.31
C LEU A 66 -7.69 7.05 -7.61
N ALA A 67 -8.22 7.65 -8.67
CA ALA A 67 -8.34 6.98 -9.97
C ALA A 67 -6.97 6.54 -10.49
N ALA A 68 -5.96 7.40 -10.37
CA ALA A 68 -4.59 7.07 -10.76
C ALA A 68 -4.05 5.87 -9.96
N ARG A 69 -4.30 5.82 -8.66
CA ARG A 69 -3.84 4.71 -7.81
C ARG A 69 -4.55 3.41 -8.11
N TYR A 70 -5.86 3.45 -8.34
CA TYR A 70 -6.60 2.25 -8.77
C TYR A 70 -6.12 1.71 -10.11
N ALA A 71 -5.67 2.59 -11.00
CA ALA A 71 -5.10 2.17 -12.28
C ALA A 71 -3.70 1.57 -12.15
N LEU A 72 -2.89 2.07 -11.21
CA LEU A 72 -1.49 1.67 -11.05
C LEU A 72 -1.28 0.51 -10.09
N CYS A 73 -2.11 0.41 -9.05
CA CYS A 73 -1.93 -0.60 -8.02
C CYS A 73 -2.50 -1.95 -8.43
N ASP A 74 -1.74 -2.99 -8.15
CA ASP A 74 -2.15 -4.38 -8.36
C ASP A 74 -3.15 -4.82 -7.28
N VAL A 75 -2.88 -4.41 -6.04
CA VAL A 75 -3.72 -4.69 -4.88
C VAL A 75 -3.82 -3.43 -4.03
N ILE A 76 -5.00 -3.16 -3.49
CA ILE A 76 -5.22 -2.11 -2.50
C ILE A 76 -5.88 -2.73 -1.27
N LEU A 77 -5.26 -2.54 -0.11
CA LEU A 77 -5.75 -3.00 1.16
C LEU A 77 -6.20 -1.81 2.01
N LYS A 78 -7.29 -1.97 2.72
CA LYS A 78 -7.85 -0.97 3.64
C LYS A 78 -7.84 -1.52 5.05
N ILE A 79 -7.40 -0.73 6.01
CA ILE A 79 -7.43 -1.06 7.42
C ILE A 79 -7.83 0.16 8.25
N PRO A 80 -8.72 0.00 9.25
CA PRO A 80 -9.05 1.10 10.15
C PRO A 80 -7.82 1.57 10.91
N ASN A 81 -7.70 2.86 11.12
CA ASN A 81 -6.61 3.42 11.92
C ASN A 81 -6.86 3.15 13.40
N LYS A 82 -5.98 2.35 14.00
CA LYS A 82 -6.01 2.04 15.44
C LYS A 82 -4.94 2.78 16.22
N ASN A 83 -4.03 3.44 15.55
CA ASN A 83 -2.92 4.14 16.19
C ASN A 83 -3.27 5.62 16.38
N TRP A 84 -3.76 5.94 17.56
CA TRP A 84 -4.23 7.28 17.91
C TRP A 84 -3.08 8.27 18.18
N ASP A 85 -1.89 7.77 18.46
CA ASP A 85 -0.76 8.56 18.90
C ASP A 85 0.30 8.63 17.82
N PHE A 86 0.18 9.05 16.70
CA PHE A 86 1.17 9.28 15.64
C PHE A 86 2.66 8.97 15.96
N HIS A 87 2.93 8.25 17.02
CA HIS A 87 4.25 7.75 17.35
C HIS A 87 4.52 6.48 16.55
N VAL A 88 5.15 6.68 15.42
CA VAL A 88 5.50 5.60 14.53
C VAL A 88 6.99 5.35 14.69
N PRO A 89 7.40 4.34 15.47
CA PRO A 89 8.81 4.03 15.56
C PRO A 89 9.31 3.46 14.23
N LEU A 90 10.18 4.20 13.59
CA LEU A 90 10.89 3.72 12.42
C LEU A 90 12.13 2.97 12.88
N HIS A 91 12.08 1.65 12.81
CA HIS A 91 13.19 0.79 13.20
C HIS A 91 13.79 0.08 11.99
N GLY A 92 15.11 0.05 11.94
CA GLY A 92 15.86 -0.71 10.95
C GLY A 92 15.97 -0.05 9.58
N PRO A 93 16.30 -0.82 8.54
CA PRO A 93 16.46 -0.29 7.19
C PRO A 93 15.18 0.35 6.68
N MET A 94 15.33 1.50 6.04
CA MET A 94 14.21 2.24 5.45
C MET A 94 13.88 1.68 4.09
N SER A 95 12.66 1.20 3.93
CA SER A 95 12.09 0.78 2.65
C SER A 95 10.68 1.33 2.49
N CYS A 96 10.09 1.24 1.31
CA CYS A 96 8.69 1.64 1.14
C CYS A 96 7.78 0.86 2.09
N ALA A 97 8.02 -0.43 2.25
CA ALA A 97 7.23 -1.28 3.16
C ALA A 97 7.44 -0.93 4.63
N SER A 98 8.67 -0.64 5.06
CA SER A 98 8.93 -0.28 6.46
C SER A 98 8.28 1.05 6.83
N VAL A 99 8.33 2.03 5.94
CA VAL A 99 7.71 3.34 6.14
C VAL A 99 6.18 3.22 6.16
N CYS A 100 5.61 2.55 5.18
CA CYS A 100 4.15 2.35 5.13
C CYS A 100 3.64 1.55 6.33
N GLY A 101 4.31 0.45 6.67
CA GLY A 101 3.91 -0.40 7.80
C GLY A 101 3.96 0.32 9.13
N ALA A 102 4.89 1.25 9.27
CA ALA A 102 5.03 2.07 10.46
C ALA A 102 3.77 2.88 10.80
N LEU A 103 2.99 3.28 9.79
CA LEU A 103 1.73 4.02 10.00
C LEU A 103 0.71 3.25 10.83
N VAL A 104 0.77 1.93 10.80
CA VAL A 104 -0.15 1.06 11.54
C VAL A 104 0.59 0.14 12.53
N GLY A 105 1.84 0.45 12.82
CA GLY A 105 2.64 -0.30 13.78
C GLY A 105 3.07 -1.69 13.32
N ILE A 106 3.10 -1.93 12.03
CA ILE A 106 3.50 -3.20 11.43
C ILE A 106 4.91 -3.10 10.88
N ARG A 107 5.77 -4.03 11.26
CA ARG A 107 7.15 -4.11 10.75
C ARG A 107 7.18 -5.00 9.50
N ALA A 108 7.68 -4.45 8.42
CA ALA A 108 7.90 -5.19 7.19
C ALA A 108 9.04 -4.56 6.40
N LEU A 109 9.88 -5.36 5.80
CA LEU A 109 10.97 -4.89 4.96
C LEU A 109 10.61 -4.94 3.47
N PHE A 110 9.77 -5.89 3.08
CA PHE A 110 9.33 -6.08 1.69
C PHE A 110 7.83 -5.83 1.55
N PRO A 111 7.38 -5.29 0.40
CA PRO A 111 5.96 -5.05 0.18
C PRO A 111 5.08 -6.30 0.36
N ILE A 112 5.51 -7.45 -0.11
CA ILE A 112 4.73 -8.69 0.07
C ILE A 112 4.57 -9.06 1.55
N THR A 113 5.61 -8.87 2.35
CA THR A 113 5.55 -9.12 3.79
C THR A 113 4.54 -8.18 4.45
N LEU A 114 4.55 -6.92 4.06
CA LEU A 114 3.59 -5.95 4.55
C LEU A 114 2.16 -6.34 4.19
N ALA A 115 1.92 -6.72 2.95
CA ALA A 115 0.58 -7.15 2.49
C ALA A 115 0.06 -8.35 3.29
N VAL A 116 0.89 -9.36 3.51
CA VAL A 116 0.52 -10.54 4.30
C VAL A 116 0.20 -10.17 5.74
N LYS A 117 1.04 -9.35 6.37
CA LYS A 117 0.82 -8.92 7.76
C LYS A 117 -0.41 -8.04 7.91
N LEU A 118 -0.65 -7.12 6.98
CA LEU A 118 -1.87 -6.31 6.97
C LEU A 118 -3.13 -7.19 6.92
N ARG A 119 -3.13 -8.21 6.07
CA ARG A 119 -4.24 -9.15 5.97
C ARG A 119 -4.47 -9.89 7.29
N LYS A 120 -3.41 -10.32 7.95
CA LYS A 120 -3.49 -10.96 9.27
C LYS A 120 -4.06 -10.03 10.35
N HIS A 121 -3.86 -8.73 10.22
CA HIS A 121 -4.39 -7.72 11.13
C HIS A 121 -5.80 -7.24 10.75
N GLY A 122 -6.44 -7.88 9.78
CA GLY A 122 -7.81 -7.62 9.41
C GLY A 122 -8.00 -6.63 8.25
N ALA A 123 -6.94 -6.32 7.50
CA ALA A 123 -7.08 -5.47 6.33
C ALA A 123 -7.96 -6.12 5.26
N GLU A 124 -8.81 -5.30 4.66
CA GLU A 124 -9.75 -5.69 3.63
C GLU A 124 -9.16 -5.42 2.25
N VAL A 125 -9.31 -6.38 1.32
CA VAL A 125 -8.94 -6.16 -0.08
C VAL A 125 -10.07 -5.39 -0.75
N ILE A 126 -9.80 -4.16 -1.17
CA ILE A 126 -10.79 -3.32 -1.85
C ILE A 126 -10.57 -3.22 -3.36
N HIS A 127 -9.42 -3.65 -3.83
CA HIS A 127 -9.07 -3.66 -5.25
C HIS A 127 -8.04 -4.73 -5.54
N GLU A 128 -8.25 -5.47 -6.63
CA GLU A 128 -7.26 -6.37 -7.24
C GLU A 128 -7.27 -6.16 -8.73
N ALA A 129 -6.08 -6.04 -9.33
CA ALA A 129 -5.96 -5.96 -10.77
C ALA A 129 -6.46 -7.25 -11.44
N GLU A 130 -7.11 -7.11 -12.57
CA GLU A 130 -7.77 -8.22 -13.27
C GLU A 130 -6.82 -9.40 -13.55
N GLY A 131 -5.59 -9.13 -13.97
CA GLY A 131 -4.60 -10.17 -14.21
C GLY A 131 -4.21 -10.96 -12.97
N ARG A 132 -4.28 -10.34 -11.78
CA ARG A 132 -3.98 -10.99 -10.52
C ARG A 132 -5.11 -11.91 -10.06
N SER A 133 -6.34 -11.48 -10.19
CA SER A 133 -7.51 -12.30 -9.91
C SER A 133 -7.50 -13.58 -10.73
N ARG A 134 -7.15 -13.50 -12.00
CA ARG A 134 -7.01 -14.65 -12.88
C ARG A 134 -5.93 -15.62 -12.41
N GLY A 135 -4.80 -15.10 -11.94
CA GLY A 135 -3.73 -15.91 -11.37
C GLY A 135 -4.17 -16.69 -10.13
N GLN A 136 -5.01 -16.10 -9.29
CA GLN A 136 -5.58 -16.78 -8.12
C GLN A 136 -6.63 -17.82 -8.49
N SER A 137 -7.47 -17.53 -9.47
CA SER A 137 -8.51 -18.47 -9.94
C SER A 137 -7.94 -19.70 -10.65
N CYS A 138 -6.74 -19.61 -11.17
CA CYS A 138 -6.03 -20.71 -11.79
C CYS A 138 -5.21 -21.55 -10.80
N SER A 139 -5.24 -21.25 -9.52
CA SER A 139 -4.62 -22.11 -8.51
C SER A 139 -5.38 -23.43 -8.47
N PRO A 140 -4.70 -24.56 -8.64
CA PRO A 140 -5.35 -25.86 -8.49
C PRO A 140 -5.88 -25.96 -7.07
N ALA A 141 -7.12 -26.29 -7.00
CA ALA A 141 -7.78 -26.54 -5.73
C ALA A 141 -7.07 -27.72 -5.01
#